data_8b035ae6f860102aefb135535e0443ba
#
_entry.id   8b035ae6f860102aefb135535e0443ba
#
_cell.length_a   1.000
_cell.length_b   1.000
_cell.length_c   1.000
_cell.angle_alpha   90.00
_cell.angle_beta   90.00
_cell.angle_gamma   90.00
#
_symmetry.space_group_name_H-M   'P 1'
#
loop_
_entity.id
_entity.type
_entity.pdbx_description
1 polymer ?
#
loop_
_entity_poly.entity_id
_entity_poly.type
_entity_poly.pdbx_seq_one_letter_code
_entity_poly.pdbx_strand_id
1 'polypeptide(L)'
;LKYPRPRMINLYRCENVKIADLTITNSPSWTVHPVYCRNVIIDGISIIQPYESPNTDGIDPDCCNGVRISNCYIDCGDDCITLKSGYNEHGRKKGIPCENIVISNCTFAHGRSAVGIGSEMSGGIKNVTVMNCVFKGTLRGLRVKTGRGRGGTVENIFASGIIMENLREGISIDMGYEGVSGKIYPVTESTPFFKNIRFKDIIGTNVEQAINIIGLAEAPPQFIVLEDIRMVCKRGLEANYVKNLTLRNIELLNVNEKSSFNITCGNQIVLDNLIGNVTSKDAPVVDVFRTDGVLLRNCVMPMLGKNKFINLKECSNVKYVGNLFCE
;
A
#
# COMPACT_ATOMS: atom_id res chain seq x y z
N LEU A 1 -27.93 1.71 11.67
CA LEU A 1 -28.24 2.96 12.40
C LEU A 1 -29.36 3.70 11.67
N LYS A 2 -30.35 4.20 12.42
CA LYS A 2 -31.48 4.99 11.87
C LYS A 2 -31.00 6.32 11.28
N TYR A 3 -29.90 6.86 11.82
CA TYR A 3 -29.28 8.11 11.37
C TYR A 3 -27.78 7.90 11.19
N PRO A 4 -27.15 8.51 10.15
CA PRO A 4 -25.70 8.47 9.99
C PRO A 4 -25.01 9.23 11.14
N ARG A 5 -23.86 8.72 11.57
CA ARG A 5 -23.01 9.43 12.53
C ARG A 5 -22.35 10.63 11.83
N PRO A 6 -22.29 11.83 12.45
CA PRO A 6 -21.64 12.98 11.85
C PRO A 6 -20.10 12.79 11.83
N ARG A 7 -19.42 13.48 10.92
CA ARG A 7 -17.97 13.71 10.99
C ARG A 7 -17.71 14.77 12.04
N MET A 8 -16.62 14.62 12.80
CA MET A 8 -16.35 15.56 13.90
C MET A 8 -15.95 16.93 13.37
N ILE A 9 -14.97 17.01 12.48
CA ILE A 9 -14.55 18.25 11.80
C ILE A 9 -14.77 18.02 10.30
N ASN A 10 -15.85 18.57 9.77
CA ASN A 10 -16.18 18.47 8.36
C ASN A 10 -16.01 19.83 7.68
N LEU A 11 -15.08 19.91 6.75
CA LEU A 11 -14.77 21.11 5.99
C LEU A 11 -15.20 20.90 4.53
N TYR A 12 -16.04 21.77 4.01
CA TYR A 12 -16.57 21.63 2.67
C TYR A 12 -16.26 22.85 1.80
N ARG A 13 -15.51 22.66 0.71
CA ARG A 13 -15.13 23.72 -0.23
C ARG A 13 -14.39 24.89 0.43
N CYS A 14 -13.55 24.60 1.42
CA CYS A 14 -12.74 25.62 2.09
C CYS A 14 -11.39 25.78 1.40
N GLU A 15 -10.83 26.97 1.48
CA GLU A 15 -9.50 27.31 1.01
C GLU A 15 -8.64 27.91 2.13
N ASN A 16 -7.32 27.65 2.08
CA ASN A 16 -6.37 28.17 3.06
C ASN A 16 -6.70 27.79 4.51
N VAL A 17 -6.95 26.50 4.72
CA VAL A 17 -7.30 25.95 6.04
C VAL A 17 -6.05 25.58 6.80
N LYS A 18 -6.01 25.90 8.10
CA LYS A 18 -5.02 25.38 9.03
C LYS A 18 -5.72 24.78 10.25
N ILE A 19 -5.38 23.51 10.57
CA ILE A 19 -5.75 22.83 11.82
C ILE A 19 -4.44 22.46 12.51
N ALA A 20 -4.19 22.98 13.70
CA ALA A 20 -2.93 22.75 14.39
C ALA A 20 -3.08 22.69 15.90
N ASP A 21 -2.14 22.00 16.56
CA ASP A 21 -1.94 22.01 18.01
C ASP A 21 -3.20 21.64 18.83
N LEU A 22 -3.95 20.64 18.34
CA LEU A 22 -5.18 20.16 18.96
C LEU A 22 -5.04 18.68 19.37
N THR A 23 -5.73 18.31 20.44
CA THR A 23 -6.02 16.91 20.76
C THR A 23 -7.49 16.65 20.54
N ILE A 24 -7.81 15.64 19.71
CA ILE A 24 -9.16 15.29 19.30
C ILE A 24 -9.48 13.87 19.75
N THR A 25 -10.56 13.71 20.51
CA THR A 25 -10.98 12.43 21.09
C THR A 25 -12.46 12.17 20.86
N ASN A 26 -12.86 10.89 20.94
CA ASN A 26 -14.27 10.47 20.92
C ASN A 26 -15.07 10.94 19.69
N SER A 27 -14.45 10.86 18.51
CA SER A 27 -15.17 11.14 17.28
C SER A 27 -16.30 10.12 17.04
N PRO A 28 -17.50 10.57 16.64
CA PRO A 28 -18.58 9.66 16.32
C PRO A 28 -18.39 8.89 14.99
N SER A 29 -17.54 9.39 14.10
CA SER A 29 -17.20 8.80 12.79
C SER A 29 -15.86 9.39 12.35
N TRP A 30 -15.58 9.55 11.05
CA TRP A 30 -14.36 10.19 10.53
C TRP A 30 -14.06 11.50 11.27
N THR A 31 -12.81 11.63 11.73
CA THR A 31 -12.47 12.71 12.67
C THR A 31 -12.26 14.04 11.96
N VAL A 32 -11.32 14.10 11.00
CA VAL A 32 -11.04 15.31 10.21
C VAL A 32 -11.30 15.01 8.74
N HIS A 33 -12.36 15.59 8.18
CA HIS A 33 -12.81 15.29 6.83
C HIS A 33 -12.92 16.56 5.96
N PRO A 34 -11.83 17.01 5.33
CA PRO A 34 -11.88 18.07 4.32
C PRO A 34 -12.37 17.50 2.99
N VAL A 35 -13.39 18.14 2.40
CA VAL A 35 -14.02 17.74 1.13
C VAL A 35 -13.96 18.89 0.14
N TYR A 36 -13.42 18.64 -1.05
CA TYR A 36 -13.23 19.68 -2.10
C TYR A 36 -12.45 20.90 -1.61
N CYS A 37 -11.57 20.72 -0.63
CA CYS A 37 -10.78 21.80 -0.05
C CYS A 37 -9.46 22.01 -0.81
N ARG A 38 -8.92 23.23 -0.70
CA ARG A 38 -7.63 23.61 -1.29
C ARG A 38 -6.71 24.25 -0.26
N ASN A 39 -5.40 23.97 -0.39
CA ASN A 39 -4.37 24.51 0.50
C ASN A 39 -4.72 24.27 1.98
N VAL A 40 -4.72 22.99 2.37
CA VAL A 40 -5.02 22.53 3.73
C VAL A 40 -3.74 22.16 4.45
N ILE A 41 -3.54 22.68 5.64
CA ILE A 41 -2.44 22.34 6.54
C ILE A 41 -3.02 21.70 7.79
N ILE A 42 -2.56 20.51 8.13
CA ILE A 42 -2.87 19.81 9.38
C ILE A 42 -1.55 19.49 10.05
N ASP A 43 -1.26 20.13 11.17
CA ASP A 43 0.06 20.11 11.76
C ASP A 43 0.02 19.97 13.29
N GLY A 44 0.82 19.05 13.84
CA GLY A 44 0.98 18.92 15.30
C GLY A 44 -0.29 18.51 16.05
N ILE A 45 -1.24 17.82 15.39
CA ILE A 45 -2.46 17.36 16.08
C ILE A 45 -2.30 15.94 16.61
N SER A 46 -3.00 15.66 17.72
CA SER A 46 -3.16 14.31 18.26
C SER A 46 -4.60 13.86 18.09
N ILE A 47 -4.83 12.72 17.43
CA ILE A 47 -6.14 12.08 17.31
C ILE A 47 -6.09 10.78 18.12
N ILE A 48 -6.95 10.65 19.13
CA ILE A 48 -6.97 9.48 20.01
C ILE A 48 -8.43 8.99 20.14
N GLN A 49 -8.70 7.85 19.51
CA GLN A 49 -10.02 7.24 19.49
C GLN A 49 -9.97 5.85 20.12
N PRO A 50 -11.05 5.36 20.74
CA PRO A 50 -11.11 3.95 21.17
C PRO A 50 -10.91 3.02 19.97
N TYR A 51 -10.08 2.00 20.15
CA TYR A 51 -9.71 1.07 19.08
C TYR A 51 -10.92 0.35 18.45
N GLU A 52 -11.91 -0.02 19.23
CA GLU A 52 -13.12 -0.70 18.77
C GLU A 52 -14.16 0.24 18.13
N SER A 53 -13.92 1.54 18.11
CA SER A 53 -14.85 2.51 17.52
C SER A 53 -14.86 2.39 15.99
N PRO A 54 -15.96 1.96 15.38
CA PRO A 54 -16.00 1.74 13.94
C PRO A 54 -16.03 3.06 13.16
N ASN A 55 -15.29 3.12 12.06
CA ASN A 55 -15.20 4.27 11.15
C ASN A 55 -14.70 5.55 11.83
N THR A 56 -13.86 5.44 12.83
CA THR A 56 -13.22 6.59 13.47
C THR A 56 -11.85 6.87 12.82
N ASP A 57 -11.88 6.95 11.49
CA ASP A 57 -10.72 7.35 10.69
C ASP A 57 -10.16 8.68 11.21
N GLY A 58 -8.85 8.86 11.15
CA GLY A 58 -8.20 10.06 11.66
C GLY A 58 -8.38 11.26 10.74
N ILE A 59 -7.80 11.23 9.56
CA ILE A 59 -7.81 12.34 8.60
C ILE A 59 -8.16 11.80 7.21
N ASP A 60 -9.24 12.30 6.61
CA ASP A 60 -9.79 11.85 5.33
C ASP A 60 -9.88 12.98 4.29
N PRO A 61 -8.79 13.37 3.63
CA PRO A 61 -8.89 14.30 2.52
C PRO A 61 -9.68 13.66 1.36
N ASP A 62 -10.80 14.27 0.96
CA ASP A 62 -11.66 13.80 -0.12
C ASP A 62 -11.76 14.85 -1.23
N CYS A 63 -11.31 14.51 -2.44
CA CYS A 63 -11.29 15.42 -3.59
C CYS A 63 -10.55 16.75 -3.30
N CYS A 64 -9.51 16.71 -2.49
CA CYS A 64 -8.75 17.89 -2.07
C CYS A 64 -7.49 18.11 -2.92
N ASN A 65 -7.04 19.35 -2.98
CA ASN A 65 -5.81 19.71 -3.70
C ASN A 65 -4.87 20.53 -2.79
N GLY A 66 -3.62 20.07 -2.67
CA GLY A 66 -2.59 20.77 -1.88
C GLY A 66 -2.81 20.58 -0.37
N VAL A 67 -2.78 19.34 0.12
CA VAL A 67 -2.90 19.02 1.55
C VAL A 67 -1.53 18.65 2.11
N ARG A 68 -1.18 19.25 3.23
CA ARG A 68 0.03 18.93 4.00
C ARG A 68 -0.37 18.46 5.40
N ILE A 69 0.01 17.25 5.77
CA ILE A 69 -0.24 16.64 7.06
C ILE A 69 1.12 16.34 7.69
N SER A 70 1.44 16.96 8.81
CA SER A 70 2.75 16.82 9.43
C SER A 70 2.72 16.79 10.95
N ASN A 71 3.72 16.12 11.54
CA ASN A 71 3.96 16.12 13.00
C ASN A 71 2.76 15.63 13.82
N CYS A 72 1.92 14.75 13.25
CA CYS A 72 0.68 14.26 13.88
C CYS A 72 0.90 12.93 14.60
N TYR A 73 0.17 12.74 15.70
CA TYR A 73 0.01 11.45 16.37
C TYR A 73 -1.42 10.96 16.17
N ILE A 74 -1.60 9.77 15.60
CA ILE A 74 -2.93 9.22 15.31
C ILE A 74 -3.04 7.80 15.85
N ASP A 75 -4.04 7.61 16.71
CA ASP A 75 -4.46 6.35 17.30
C ASP A 75 -5.98 6.25 17.14
N CYS A 76 -6.47 5.34 16.30
CA CYS A 76 -7.88 5.33 15.93
C CYS A 76 -8.43 3.92 15.64
N GLY A 77 -9.74 3.81 15.51
CA GLY A 77 -10.42 2.53 15.28
C GLY A 77 -10.57 2.13 13.82
N ASP A 78 -10.21 3.02 12.85
CA ASP A 78 -10.20 2.72 11.42
C ASP A 78 -8.91 3.25 10.76
N ASP A 79 -8.90 3.70 9.52
CA ASP A 79 -7.68 4.17 8.86
C ASP A 79 -7.16 5.47 9.50
N CYS A 80 -5.85 5.59 9.78
CA CYS A 80 -5.30 6.80 10.41
C CYS A 80 -5.33 8.00 9.46
N ILE A 81 -4.85 7.82 8.23
CA ILE A 81 -5.03 8.80 7.14
C ILE A 81 -5.55 8.05 5.94
N THR A 82 -6.64 8.53 5.32
CA THR A 82 -7.18 7.92 4.10
C THR A 82 -7.50 8.95 3.04
N LEU A 83 -6.83 8.85 1.90
CA LEU A 83 -7.08 9.72 0.75
C LEU A 83 -8.25 9.18 -0.07
N LYS A 84 -9.21 10.03 -0.37
CA LYS A 84 -10.45 9.69 -1.08
C LYS A 84 -10.72 10.65 -2.23
N SER A 85 -11.45 10.20 -3.27
CA SER A 85 -11.88 11.05 -4.39
C SER A 85 -13.21 10.57 -4.97
N GLY A 86 -14.20 10.43 -4.09
CA GLY A 86 -15.55 10.05 -4.46
C GLY A 86 -15.71 8.56 -4.80
N TYR A 87 -16.95 8.14 -4.90
CA TYR A 87 -17.38 6.74 -4.95
C TYR A 87 -18.12 6.42 -6.25
N ASN A 88 -17.68 5.36 -6.96
CA ASN A 88 -18.32 4.77 -8.14
C ASN A 88 -18.71 5.82 -9.21
N GLU A 89 -19.87 5.66 -9.82
CA GLU A 89 -20.37 6.54 -10.89
C GLU A 89 -20.43 8.01 -10.48
N HIS A 90 -20.87 8.30 -9.25
CA HIS A 90 -20.91 9.68 -8.76
C HIS A 90 -19.53 10.31 -8.72
N GLY A 91 -18.54 9.60 -8.19
CA GLY A 91 -17.14 10.05 -8.16
C GLY A 91 -16.56 10.24 -9.56
N ARG A 92 -16.81 9.30 -10.49
CA ARG A 92 -16.36 9.40 -11.89
C ARG A 92 -16.99 10.60 -12.59
N LYS A 93 -18.31 10.82 -12.45
CA LYS A 93 -19.00 11.96 -13.05
C LYS A 93 -18.50 13.31 -12.51
N LYS A 94 -18.17 13.38 -11.22
CA LYS A 94 -17.54 14.60 -10.64
C LYS A 94 -16.14 14.80 -11.16
N GLY A 95 -15.35 13.74 -11.32
CA GLY A 95 -14.01 13.77 -11.91
C GLY A 95 -13.02 14.66 -11.15
N ILE A 96 -13.24 14.90 -9.84
CA ILE A 96 -12.37 15.78 -9.03
C ILE A 96 -11.37 14.89 -8.28
N PRO A 97 -10.08 14.97 -8.57
CA PRO A 97 -9.07 14.16 -7.90
C PRO A 97 -8.77 14.64 -6.48
N CYS A 98 -8.19 13.73 -5.68
CA CYS A 98 -7.41 14.08 -4.50
C CYS A 98 -5.94 14.12 -4.90
N GLU A 99 -5.30 15.29 -4.82
CA GLU A 99 -3.98 15.46 -5.44
C GLU A 99 -3.06 16.44 -4.70
N ASN A 100 -1.74 16.28 -4.94
CA ASN A 100 -0.70 17.12 -4.35
C ASN A 100 -0.71 17.04 -2.81
N ILE A 101 -0.58 15.81 -2.30
CA ILE A 101 -0.69 15.48 -0.88
C ILE A 101 0.70 15.16 -0.33
N VAL A 102 1.04 15.76 0.81
CA VAL A 102 2.26 15.48 1.55
C VAL A 102 1.90 15.05 2.97
N ILE A 103 2.39 13.88 3.38
CA ILE A 103 2.27 13.33 4.73
C ILE A 103 3.68 13.12 5.26
N SER A 104 4.03 13.71 6.40
CA SER A 104 5.40 13.60 6.91
C SER A 104 5.50 13.69 8.44
N ASN A 105 6.53 13.04 8.99
CA ASN A 105 6.90 13.12 10.40
C ASN A 105 5.75 12.73 11.35
N CYS A 106 4.90 11.79 10.95
CA CYS A 106 3.75 11.35 11.73
C CYS A 106 4.01 10.00 12.42
N THR A 107 3.35 9.80 13.55
CA THR A 107 3.30 8.51 14.26
C THR A 107 1.87 8.00 14.23
N PHE A 108 1.70 6.75 13.77
CA PHE A 108 0.43 6.06 13.73
C PHE A 108 0.49 4.87 14.70
N ALA A 109 -0.33 4.90 15.76
CA ALA A 109 -0.26 3.91 16.83
C ALA A 109 -1.15 2.70 16.56
N HIS A 110 -2.44 2.87 16.41
CA HIS A 110 -3.38 1.82 16.01
C HIS A 110 -4.23 2.31 14.84
N GLY A 111 -4.92 1.39 14.19
CA GLY A 111 -5.79 1.69 13.06
C GLY A 111 -5.82 0.56 12.06
N ARG A 112 -6.73 0.63 11.10
CA ARG A 112 -6.82 -0.36 10.02
C ARG A 112 -5.74 -0.18 8.96
N SER A 113 -5.37 1.05 8.66
CA SER A 113 -4.21 1.38 7.85
C SER A 113 -3.53 2.62 8.43
N ALA A 114 -2.20 2.66 8.44
CA ALA A 114 -1.48 3.89 8.79
C ALA A 114 -1.72 4.95 7.72
N VAL A 115 -1.48 4.62 6.45
CA VAL A 115 -1.85 5.47 5.31
C VAL A 115 -2.60 4.62 4.29
N GLY A 116 -3.88 4.94 4.08
CA GLY A 116 -4.77 4.39 3.10
C GLY A 116 -4.93 5.30 1.88
N ILE A 117 -4.97 4.74 0.68
CA ILE A 117 -5.28 5.41 -0.57
C ILE A 117 -6.45 4.67 -1.20
N GLY A 118 -7.63 5.30 -1.23
CA GLY A 118 -8.88 4.66 -1.61
C GLY A 118 -9.58 3.99 -0.39
N SER A 119 -10.59 3.10 -0.60
CA SER A 119 -11.10 2.55 -1.88
C SER A 119 -11.91 3.53 -2.72
N GLU A 120 -12.40 4.61 -2.13
CA GLU A 120 -13.11 5.68 -2.82
C GLU A 120 -12.11 6.53 -3.63
N MET A 121 -11.82 6.09 -4.87
CA MET A 121 -10.80 6.71 -5.71
C MET A 121 -11.31 7.05 -7.12
N SER A 122 -12.64 7.16 -7.28
CA SER A 122 -13.29 7.24 -8.59
C SER A 122 -13.01 8.54 -9.36
N GLY A 123 -12.66 9.63 -8.65
CA GLY A 123 -12.18 10.88 -9.25
C GLY A 123 -10.68 10.93 -9.54
N GLY A 124 -9.95 9.87 -9.12
CA GLY A 124 -8.50 9.81 -9.23
C GLY A 124 -7.76 10.28 -7.97
N ILE A 125 -6.61 9.67 -7.67
CA ILE A 125 -5.71 10.12 -6.59
C ILE A 125 -4.30 10.17 -7.16
N LYS A 126 -3.61 11.30 -7.03
CA LYS A 126 -2.28 11.45 -7.63
C LYS A 126 -1.36 12.42 -6.91
N ASN A 127 -0.06 12.27 -7.17
CA ASN A 127 0.99 13.13 -6.63
C ASN A 127 0.96 13.12 -5.09
N VAL A 128 1.15 11.93 -4.50
CA VAL A 128 1.14 11.72 -3.04
C VAL A 128 2.53 11.34 -2.57
N THR A 129 3.00 11.99 -1.52
CA THR A 129 4.24 11.60 -0.81
C THR A 129 3.97 11.29 0.65
N VAL A 130 4.58 10.21 1.17
CA VAL A 130 4.58 9.81 2.58
C VAL A 130 6.01 9.65 3.04
N MET A 131 6.46 10.43 4.02
CA MET A 131 7.87 10.43 4.40
C MET A 131 8.09 10.50 5.92
N ASN A 132 9.16 9.82 6.37
CA ASN A 132 9.67 9.92 7.74
C ASN A 132 8.58 9.64 8.81
N CYS A 133 7.86 8.52 8.66
CA CYS A 133 6.77 8.16 9.55
C CYS A 133 7.05 6.85 10.32
N VAL A 134 6.42 6.74 11.48
CA VAL A 134 6.46 5.52 12.30
C VAL A 134 5.05 4.91 12.37
N PHE A 135 4.93 3.65 11.96
CA PHE A 135 3.69 2.86 12.01
C PHE A 135 3.83 1.80 13.09
N LYS A 136 2.97 1.83 14.10
CA LYS A 136 3.07 0.93 15.25
C LYS A 136 1.71 0.34 15.61
N GLY A 137 1.53 -0.97 15.39
CA GLY A 137 0.31 -1.68 15.77
C GLY A 137 -0.90 -1.44 14.87
N THR A 138 -0.75 -0.78 13.72
CA THR A 138 -1.82 -0.71 12.71
C THR A 138 -1.99 -2.06 12.02
N LEU A 139 -3.20 -2.39 11.56
CA LEU A 139 -3.38 -3.64 10.81
C LEU A 139 -2.59 -3.63 9.51
N ARG A 140 -2.53 -2.49 8.81
CA ARG A 140 -1.76 -2.31 7.58
C ARG A 140 -0.93 -1.03 7.64
N GLY A 141 0.24 -1.08 7.03
CA GLY A 141 1.10 0.09 6.91
C GLY A 141 0.69 0.98 5.74
N LEU A 142 1.39 0.88 4.62
CA LEU A 142 1.04 1.55 3.36
C LEU A 142 0.00 0.72 2.61
N ARG A 143 -1.16 1.28 2.38
CA ARG A 143 -2.24 0.57 1.70
C ARG A 143 -2.83 1.36 0.53
N VAL A 144 -2.73 0.81 -0.68
CA VAL A 144 -3.42 1.30 -1.87
C VAL A 144 -4.52 0.30 -2.21
N LYS A 145 -5.79 0.72 -2.15
CA LYS A 145 -6.93 -0.20 -2.25
C LYS A 145 -8.00 0.30 -3.20
N THR A 146 -8.58 -0.62 -3.96
CA THR A 146 -9.73 -0.36 -4.83
C THR A 146 -10.47 -1.64 -5.18
N GLY A 147 -11.61 -1.53 -5.81
CA GLY A 147 -12.38 -2.65 -6.36
C GLY A 147 -12.97 -2.31 -7.71
N ARG A 148 -13.43 -3.34 -8.44
CA ARG A 148 -14.18 -3.14 -9.68
C ARG A 148 -15.40 -2.25 -9.42
N GLY A 149 -15.79 -1.44 -10.40
CA GLY A 149 -16.86 -0.47 -10.23
C GLY A 149 -16.41 0.93 -9.83
N ARG A 150 -15.23 1.05 -9.20
CA ARG A 150 -14.70 2.38 -8.81
C ARG A 150 -14.30 3.21 -10.02
N GLY A 151 -13.59 2.62 -11.01
CA GLY A 151 -12.94 3.40 -12.05
C GLY A 151 -11.87 4.32 -11.48
N GLY A 152 -11.45 5.31 -12.25
CA GLY A 152 -10.42 6.25 -11.84
C GLY A 152 -9.00 5.68 -11.86
N THR A 153 -8.02 6.52 -11.53
CA THR A 153 -6.60 6.13 -11.51
C THR A 153 -5.94 6.59 -10.22
N VAL A 154 -5.18 5.70 -9.58
CA VAL A 154 -4.20 6.06 -8.55
C VAL A 154 -2.82 6.07 -9.18
N GLU A 155 -2.13 7.21 -9.13
CA GLU A 155 -0.83 7.36 -9.78
C GLU A 155 0.12 8.31 -9.07
N ASN A 156 1.42 8.15 -9.33
CA ASN A 156 2.48 8.97 -8.76
C ASN A 156 2.45 8.98 -7.23
N ILE A 157 2.54 7.78 -6.64
CA ILE A 157 2.55 7.58 -5.19
C ILE A 157 3.97 7.26 -4.76
N PHE A 158 4.50 8.02 -3.83
CA PHE A 158 5.83 7.82 -3.29
C PHE A 158 5.80 7.71 -1.77
N ALA A 159 6.52 6.71 -1.19
CA ALA A 159 6.75 6.62 0.25
C ALA A 159 8.22 6.30 0.53
N SER A 160 8.80 6.90 1.59
CA SER A 160 10.19 6.70 1.99
C SER A 160 10.43 7.01 3.47
N GLY A 161 11.45 6.35 4.06
CA GLY A 161 11.83 6.61 5.44
C GLY A 161 10.79 6.14 6.45
N ILE A 162 10.29 4.91 6.32
CA ILE A 162 9.19 4.38 7.13
C ILE A 162 9.70 3.29 8.07
N ILE A 163 9.37 3.41 9.34
CA ILE A 163 9.55 2.35 10.35
C ILE A 163 8.20 1.70 10.61
N MET A 164 8.15 0.37 10.59
CA MET A 164 6.94 -0.44 10.83
C MET A 164 7.17 -1.42 11.97
N GLU A 165 6.28 -1.47 12.95
CA GLU A 165 6.36 -2.37 14.09
C GLU A 165 5.00 -2.97 14.44
N ASN A 166 4.93 -4.32 14.55
CA ASN A 166 3.73 -5.07 14.95
C ASN A 166 2.54 -4.85 14.00
N LEU A 167 2.73 -5.07 12.69
CA LEU A 167 1.69 -4.94 11.69
C LEU A 167 1.23 -6.31 11.16
N ARG A 168 -0.05 -6.40 10.77
CA ARG A 168 -0.55 -7.56 10.03
C ARG A 168 -0.05 -7.56 8.58
N GLU A 169 -0.07 -6.40 7.89
CA GLU A 169 0.50 -6.24 6.54
C GLU A 169 1.36 -4.96 6.50
N GLY A 170 2.60 -5.07 6.02
CA GLY A 170 3.48 -3.91 5.86
C GLY A 170 3.07 -3.05 4.67
N ILE A 171 3.08 -3.61 3.47
CA ILE A 171 2.70 -2.96 2.22
C ILE A 171 1.56 -3.76 1.58
N SER A 172 0.46 -3.09 1.22
CA SER A 172 -0.70 -3.70 0.57
C SER A 172 -1.13 -2.87 -0.65
N ILE A 173 -1.07 -3.46 -1.84
CA ILE A 173 -1.59 -2.90 -3.09
C ILE A 173 -2.69 -3.83 -3.55
N ASP A 174 -3.96 -3.48 -3.29
CA ASP A 174 -5.10 -4.37 -3.40
C ASP A 174 -6.20 -3.80 -4.29
N MET A 175 -6.35 -4.38 -5.49
CA MET A 175 -7.42 -4.06 -6.43
C MET A 175 -8.62 -5.00 -6.29
N GLY A 176 -8.56 -5.96 -5.37
CA GLY A 176 -9.61 -6.94 -5.08
C GLY A 176 -10.41 -6.62 -3.82
N TYR A 177 -10.51 -5.36 -3.39
CA TYR A 177 -11.06 -4.95 -2.10
C TYR A 177 -12.50 -5.46 -1.83
N GLU A 178 -13.31 -5.63 -2.86
CA GLU A 178 -14.67 -6.17 -2.75
C GLU A 178 -14.76 -7.66 -3.19
N GLY A 179 -13.63 -8.31 -3.30
CA GLY A 179 -13.50 -9.71 -3.69
C GLY A 179 -12.80 -9.89 -5.04
N VAL A 180 -11.90 -10.87 -5.09
CA VAL A 180 -11.20 -11.27 -6.32
C VAL A 180 -12.00 -12.39 -6.97
N SER A 181 -12.55 -12.15 -8.16
CA SER A 181 -12.99 -13.25 -9.02
C SER A 181 -11.86 -13.58 -9.99
N GLY A 182 -11.58 -14.87 -10.20
CA GLY A 182 -10.64 -15.31 -11.24
C GLY A 182 -11.14 -15.04 -12.69
N LYS A 183 -12.23 -14.30 -12.85
CA LYS A 183 -12.79 -13.92 -14.16
C LYS A 183 -12.14 -12.64 -14.66
N ILE A 184 -11.86 -12.62 -15.95
CA ILE A 184 -11.43 -11.43 -16.69
C ILE A 184 -12.69 -10.69 -17.14
N TYR A 185 -12.73 -9.39 -16.90
CA TYR A 185 -13.82 -8.52 -17.29
C TYR A 185 -13.38 -7.55 -18.38
N PRO A 186 -14.29 -7.08 -19.25
CA PRO A 186 -13.99 -6.01 -20.17
C PRO A 186 -13.52 -4.76 -19.44
N VAL A 187 -12.50 -4.09 -19.99
CA VAL A 187 -12.05 -2.78 -19.48
C VAL A 187 -13.09 -1.73 -19.88
N THR A 188 -13.59 -1.01 -18.86
CA THR A 188 -14.61 0.03 -19.02
C THR A 188 -14.25 1.27 -18.20
N GLU A 189 -15.05 2.31 -18.21
CA GLU A 189 -14.90 3.49 -17.36
C GLU A 189 -14.91 3.17 -15.85
N SER A 190 -15.50 2.04 -15.48
CA SER A 190 -15.55 1.55 -14.10
C SER A 190 -14.37 0.69 -13.69
N THR A 191 -13.44 0.42 -14.61
CA THR A 191 -12.21 -0.31 -14.32
C THR A 191 -11.20 0.61 -13.67
N PRO A 192 -10.73 0.31 -12.45
CA PRO A 192 -9.72 1.14 -11.78
C PRO A 192 -8.32 0.82 -12.29
N PHE A 193 -7.41 1.79 -12.18
CA PHE A 193 -6.01 1.63 -12.55
C PHE A 193 -5.08 2.11 -11.45
N PHE A 194 -4.01 1.33 -11.20
CA PHE A 194 -2.89 1.73 -10.36
C PHE A 194 -1.62 1.77 -11.20
N LYS A 195 -0.88 2.87 -11.12
CA LYS A 195 0.38 3.01 -11.85
C LYS A 195 1.36 3.97 -11.17
N ASN A 196 2.65 3.75 -11.43
CA ASN A 196 3.73 4.60 -10.93
C ASN A 196 3.69 4.76 -9.39
N ILE A 197 3.86 3.62 -8.69
CA ILE A 197 3.92 3.55 -7.22
C ILE A 197 5.34 3.16 -6.84
N ARG A 198 6.00 3.96 -6.01
CA ARG A 198 7.34 3.67 -5.52
C ARG A 198 7.41 3.78 -4.00
N PHE A 199 7.79 2.70 -3.34
CA PHE A 199 8.04 2.64 -1.91
C PHE A 199 9.49 2.22 -1.65
N LYS A 200 10.18 2.96 -0.81
CA LYS A 200 11.59 2.68 -0.50
C LYS A 200 11.99 3.08 0.93
N ASP A 201 13.19 2.65 1.33
CA ASP A 201 13.77 2.97 2.64
C ASP A 201 12.80 2.59 3.80
N ILE A 202 12.41 1.29 3.85
CA ILE A 202 11.43 0.80 4.81
C ILE A 202 12.05 -0.28 5.68
N ILE A 203 11.89 -0.14 7.00
CA ILE A 203 12.28 -1.16 7.98
C ILE A 203 11.02 -1.66 8.69
N GLY A 204 10.83 -2.99 8.70
CA GLY A 204 9.70 -3.63 9.38
C GLY A 204 10.15 -4.69 10.39
N THR A 205 9.54 -4.68 11.57
CA THR A 205 9.74 -5.69 12.62
C THR A 205 8.41 -6.26 13.09
N ASN A 206 8.35 -7.59 13.30
CA ASN A 206 7.14 -8.29 13.70
C ASN A 206 5.95 -8.00 12.78
N VAL A 207 6.16 -8.20 11.48
CA VAL A 207 5.14 -8.05 10.44
C VAL A 207 4.61 -9.44 10.07
N GLU A 208 3.28 -9.65 10.01
CA GLU A 208 2.76 -10.96 9.60
C GLU A 208 2.96 -11.21 8.11
N GLN A 209 2.52 -10.28 7.25
CA GLN A 209 2.70 -10.29 5.81
C GLN A 209 3.51 -9.07 5.38
N ALA A 210 4.69 -9.27 4.83
CA ALA A 210 5.55 -8.14 4.45
C ALA A 210 4.93 -7.30 3.33
N ILE A 211 4.62 -7.93 2.20
CA ILE A 211 4.14 -7.25 0.99
C ILE A 211 3.05 -8.10 0.33
N ASN A 212 1.93 -7.48 0.00
CA ASN A 212 0.82 -8.12 -0.70
C ASN A 212 0.35 -7.26 -1.87
N ILE A 213 0.44 -7.79 -3.10
CA ILE A 213 0.00 -7.13 -4.33
C ILE A 213 -1.07 -8.00 -5.00
N ILE A 214 -2.29 -7.49 -5.07
CA ILE A 214 -3.42 -8.15 -5.72
C ILE A 214 -3.90 -7.27 -6.86
N GLY A 215 -3.57 -7.65 -8.08
CA GLY A 215 -4.04 -6.96 -9.29
C GLY A 215 -5.33 -7.54 -9.85
N LEU A 216 -5.86 -6.87 -10.86
CA LEU A 216 -6.91 -7.38 -11.74
C LEU A 216 -6.27 -7.95 -13.01
N ALA A 217 -6.73 -9.09 -13.48
CA ALA A 217 -6.16 -9.72 -14.68
C ALA A 217 -6.30 -8.80 -15.92
N GLU A 218 -7.43 -8.08 -16.02
CA GLU A 218 -7.72 -7.12 -17.11
C GLU A 218 -7.03 -5.75 -16.94
N ALA A 219 -6.63 -5.39 -15.71
CA ALA A 219 -6.02 -4.11 -15.39
C ALA A 219 -5.01 -4.27 -14.25
N PRO A 220 -3.90 -4.98 -14.49
CA PRO A 220 -2.89 -5.19 -13.44
C PRO A 220 -2.27 -3.85 -13.02
N PRO A 221 -1.92 -3.70 -11.73
CA PRO A 221 -1.14 -2.55 -11.29
C PRO A 221 0.21 -2.58 -12.00
N GLN A 222 0.70 -1.41 -12.41
CA GLN A 222 1.88 -1.33 -13.26
C GLN A 222 2.85 -0.22 -12.86
N PHE A 223 4.13 -0.41 -13.23
CA PHE A 223 5.22 0.48 -12.84
C PHE A 223 5.33 0.61 -11.31
N ILE A 224 5.38 -0.56 -10.64
CA ILE A 224 5.56 -0.64 -9.20
C ILE A 224 7.04 -0.84 -8.90
N VAL A 225 7.61 0.00 -8.06
CA VAL A 225 8.99 -0.09 -7.60
C VAL A 225 9.03 -0.22 -6.08
N LEU A 226 9.57 -1.32 -5.59
CA LEU A 226 9.85 -1.54 -4.17
C LEU A 226 11.36 -1.66 -4.00
N GLU A 227 11.96 -0.83 -3.15
CA GLU A 227 13.40 -0.66 -3.09
C GLU A 227 13.88 -0.41 -1.66
N ASP A 228 15.06 -0.97 -1.30
CA ASP A 228 15.70 -0.76 0.00
C ASP A 228 14.74 -1.06 1.17
N ILE A 229 14.17 -2.28 1.18
CA ILE A 229 13.19 -2.71 2.19
C ILE A 229 13.75 -3.90 2.96
N ARG A 230 13.74 -3.79 4.29
CA ARG A 230 14.10 -4.87 5.20
C ARG A 230 12.96 -5.15 6.15
N MET A 231 12.44 -6.39 6.16
CA MET A 231 11.35 -6.78 7.07
C MET A 231 11.60 -8.13 7.72
N VAL A 232 11.41 -8.17 9.05
CA VAL A 232 11.28 -9.41 9.80
C VAL A 232 9.81 -9.78 9.84
N CYS A 233 9.43 -10.87 9.14
CA CYS A 233 8.03 -11.17 8.85
C CYS A 233 7.75 -12.68 8.87
N LYS A 234 6.47 -13.05 9.08
CA LYS A 234 6.04 -14.46 9.02
C LYS A 234 5.81 -14.92 7.58
N ARG A 235 5.28 -14.04 6.73
CA ARG A 235 5.03 -14.27 5.31
C ARG A 235 5.71 -13.17 4.51
N GLY A 236 6.33 -13.55 3.40
CA GLY A 236 7.12 -12.66 2.57
C GLY A 236 6.30 -11.78 1.63
N LEU A 237 6.70 -11.74 0.35
CA LEU A 237 5.98 -11.03 -0.71
C LEU A 237 5.07 -12.01 -1.45
N GLU A 238 3.81 -11.61 -1.63
CA GLU A 238 2.88 -12.22 -2.58
C GLU A 238 2.44 -11.17 -3.61
N ALA A 239 2.62 -11.48 -4.90
CA ALA A 239 2.19 -10.61 -5.99
C ALA A 239 1.42 -11.41 -7.04
N ASN A 240 0.21 -10.96 -7.35
CA ASN A 240 -0.65 -11.62 -8.30
C ASN A 240 -1.22 -10.61 -9.31
N TYR A 241 -1.11 -10.91 -10.61
CA TYR A 241 -1.46 -10.01 -11.72
C TYR A 241 -0.79 -8.64 -11.60
N VAL A 242 0.51 -8.58 -11.86
CA VAL A 242 1.29 -7.33 -11.81
C VAL A 242 2.10 -7.15 -13.08
N LYS A 243 2.27 -5.90 -13.53
CA LYS A 243 3.04 -5.55 -14.71
C LYS A 243 4.11 -4.52 -14.39
N ASN A 244 5.34 -4.68 -14.96
CA ASN A 244 6.46 -3.78 -14.70
C ASN A 244 6.76 -3.62 -13.19
N LEU A 245 6.90 -4.75 -12.48
CA LEU A 245 7.31 -4.76 -11.08
C LEU A 245 8.83 -4.80 -10.97
N THR A 246 9.39 -3.89 -10.22
CA THR A 246 10.81 -3.93 -9.81
C THR A 246 10.92 -4.11 -8.32
N LEU A 247 11.59 -5.18 -7.90
CA LEU A 247 12.03 -5.42 -6.53
C LEU A 247 13.54 -5.25 -6.49
N ARG A 248 14.05 -4.33 -5.67
CA ARG A 248 15.49 -4.06 -5.55
C ARG A 248 15.91 -3.92 -4.10
N ASN A 249 17.00 -4.59 -3.73
CA ASN A 249 17.55 -4.56 -2.38
C ASN A 249 16.47 -4.88 -1.32
N ILE A 250 15.79 -6.01 -1.49
CA ILE A 250 14.71 -6.45 -0.58
C ILE A 250 15.21 -7.59 0.27
N GLU A 251 15.14 -7.42 1.59
CA GLU A 251 15.49 -8.44 2.58
C GLU A 251 14.25 -8.83 3.40
N LEU A 252 13.78 -10.09 3.23
CA LEU A 252 12.65 -10.65 3.97
C LEU A 252 13.11 -11.81 4.84
N LEU A 253 13.08 -11.61 6.15
CA LEU A 253 13.63 -12.52 7.15
C LEU A 253 12.55 -13.25 7.94
N ASN A 254 12.87 -14.47 8.39
CA ASN A 254 11.99 -15.33 9.21
C ASN A 254 10.69 -15.77 8.54
N VAL A 255 10.68 -15.92 7.22
CA VAL A 255 9.52 -16.42 6.47
C VAL A 255 9.26 -17.89 6.80
N ASN A 256 8.10 -18.22 7.34
CA ASN A 256 7.83 -19.53 7.95
C ASN A 256 7.09 -20.53 7.06
N GLU A 257 6.36 -20.10 6.05
CA GLU A 257 5.39 -20.99 5.39
C GLU A 257 5.70 -21.33 3.94
N LYS A 258 6.17 -20.38 3.16
CA LYS A 258 6.36 -20.51 1.70
C LYS A 258 7.65 -19.85 1.30
N SER A 259 7.83 -19.66 0.01
CA SER A 259 8.91 -18.83 -0.53
C SER A 259 8.85 -17.40 0.00
N SER A 260 10.00 -16.77 0.16
CA SER A 260 10.07 -15.37 0.59
C SER A 260 9.44 -14.42 -0.44
N PHE A 261 9.51 -14.78 -1.72
CA PHE A 261 8.96 -13.99 -2.83
C PHE A 261 8.14 -14.90 -3.74
N ASN A 262 6.82 -14.70 -3.77
CA ASN A 262 5.88 -15.41 -4.63
C ASN A 262 5.27 -14.46 -5.65
N ILE A 263 5.44 -14.75 -6.94
CA ILE A 263 4.92 -13.93 -8.04
C ILE A 263 4.11 -14.82 -8.99
N THR A 264 2.87 -14.45 -9.23
CA THR A 264 1.97 -15.21 -10.09
C THR A 264 1.33 -14.28 -11.14
N CYS A 265 1.26 -14.73 -12.38
CA CYS A 265 0.67 -13.99 -13.49
C CYS A 265 1.30 -12.59 -13.67
N GLY A 266 2.62 -12.53 -13.61
CA GLY A 266 3.39 -11.30 -13.80
C GLY A 266 3.73 -11.03 -15.27
N ASN A 267 4.07 -9.77 -15.54
CA ASN A 267 4.64 -9.39 -16.85
C ASN A 267 5.72 -8.33 -16.64
N GLN A 268 6.92 -8.57 -17.17
CA GLN A 268 8.10 -7.71 -17.04
C GLN A 268 8.50 -7.46 -15.57
N ILE A 269 9.04 -8.48 -14.93
CA ILE A 269 9.43 -8.49 -13.52
C ILE A 269 10.95 -8.38 -13.40
N VAL A 270 11.43 -7.43 -12.62
CA VAL A 270 12.85 -7.27 -12.27
C VAL A 270 13.06 -7.61 -10.80
N LEU A 271 13.92 -8.59 -10.55
CA LEU A 271 14.32 -9.09 -9.24
C LEU A 271 15.81 -8.82 -9.06
N ASP A 272 16.18 -7.85 -8.24
CA ASP A 272 17.53 -7.31 -8.13
C ASP A 272 18.01 -7.31 -6.68
N ASN A 273 19.04 -8.06 -6.36
CA ASN A 273 19.62 -8.19 -5.01
C ASN A 273 18.53 -8.51 -3.95
N LEU A 274 17.93 -9.69 -4.09
CA LEU A 274 16.93 -10.19 -3.15
C LEU A 274 17.58 -11.11 -2.12
N ILE A 275 17.22 -10.91 -0.87
CA ILE A 275 17.62 -11.75 0.27
C ILE A 275 16.36 -12.26 0.95
N GLY A 276 16.26 -13.59 1.07
CA GLY A 276 15.17 -14.22 1.78
C GLY A 276 15.68 -15.44 2.53
N ASN A 277 15.20 -15.65 3.75
CA ASN A 277 15.39 -16.92 4.42
C ASN A 277 14.04 -17.62 4.56
N VAL A 278 14.00 -18.86 4.12
CA VAL A 278 12.83 -19.72 4.21
C VAL A 278 13.11 -20.80 5.24
N THR A 279 12.22 -20.96 6.21
CA THR A 279 12.37 -21.99 7.25
C THR A 279 11.97 -23.38 6.75
N SER A 280 11.15 -23.46 5.69
CA SER A 280 10.78 -24.71 5.03
C SER A 280 11.96 -25.25 4.19
N LYS A 281 12.33 -26.51 4.39
CA LYS A 281 13.48 -27.15 3.70
C LYS A 281 13.28 -27.36 2.20
N ASP A 282 12.04 -27.31 1.71
CA ASP A 282 11.69 -27.64 0.32
C ASP A 282 11.20 -26.42 -0.50
N ALA A 283 11.01 -25.27 0.14
CA ALA A 283 10.55 -24.07 -0.57
C ALA A 283 11.71 -23.26 -1.15
N PRO A 284 11.63 -22.79 -2.42
CA PRO A 284 12.62 -21.87 -2.97
C PRO A 284 12.52 -20.50 -2.29
N VAL A 285 13.56 -19.69 -2.35
CA VAL A 285 13.50 -18.28 -1.89
C VAL A 285 12.55 -17.49 -2.77
N VAL A 286 12.62 -17.68 -4.08
CA VAL A 286 11.80 -17.02 -5.09
C VAL A 286 10.99 -18.06 -5.86
N ASP A 287 9.68 -17.93 -5.89
CA ASP A 287 8.77 -18.77 -6.67
C ASP A 287 7.97 -17.92 -7.67
N VAL A 288 8.11 -18.22 -8.95
CA VAL A 288 7.48 -17.45 -10.02
C VAL A 288 6.66 -18.38 -10.91
N PHE A 289 5.37 -18.05 -11.07
CA PHE A 289 4.44 -18.84 -11.83
C PHE A 289 3.70 -18.03 -12.90
N ARG A 290 3.56 -18.55 -14.11
CA ARG A 290 2.81 -17.91 -15.24
C ARG A 290 3.24 -16.48 -15.50
N THR A 291 4.53 -16.25 -15.65
CA THR A 291 5.08 -14.90 -15.77
C THR A 291 5.89 -14.77 -17.06
N ASP A 292 5.63 -13.69 -17.80
CA ASP A 292 6.39 -13.34 -18.99
C ASP A 292 7.35 -12.18 -18.72
N GLY A 293 8.63 -12.37 -19.09
CA GLY A 293 9.69 -11.39 -18.87
C GLY A 293 10.15 -11.34 -17.40
N VAL A 294 11.10 -12.18 -17.04
CA VAL A 294 11.73 -12.18 -15.70
C VAL A 294 13.22 -11.88 -15.84
N LEU A 295 13.67 -10.81 -15.21
CA LEU A 295 15.10 -10.53 -15.05
C LEU A 295 15.49 -10.74 -13.59
N LEU A 296 16.30 -11.75 -13.30
CA LEU A 296 16.91 -11.99 -11.99
C LEU A 296 18.37 -11.59 -12.03
N ARG A 297 18.79 -10.66 -11.16
CA ARG A 297 20.17 -10.21 -11.14
C ARG A 297 20.69 -9.91 -9.74
N ASN A 298 22.03 -10.02 -9.61
CA ASN A 298 22.77 -9.69 -8.38
C ASN A 298 22.30 -10.41 -7.12
N CYS A 299 21.61 -11.56 -7.25
CA CYS A 299 21.15 -12.32 -6.12
C CYS A 299 22.22 -13.33 -5.70
N VAL A 300 22.41 -13.44 -4.38
CA VAL A 300 23.38 -14.36 -3.78
C VAL A 300 22.62 -15.37 -2.93
N MET A 301 22.85 -16.66 -3.16
CA MET A 301 22.31 -17.71 -2.30
C MET A 301 23.26 -17.93 -1.12
N PRO A 302 22.82 -17.74 0.13
CA PRO A 302 23.62 -18.17 1.28
C PRO A 302 23.84 -19.66 1.26
N MET A 303 25.04 -20.13 1.59
CA MET A 303 25.46 -21.55 1.58
C MET A 303 24.70 -22.47 2.58
N LEU A 304 23.66 -22.04 3.20
CA LEU A 304 22.93 -22.74 4.26
C LEU A 304 21.65 -23.38 3.73
N GLY A 305 21.78 -24.53 3.05
CA GLY A 305 20.67 -25.42 2.80
C GLY A 305 20.57 -25.96 1.39
N LYS A 306 19.82 -27.06 1.23
CA LYS A 306 19.56 -27.74 -0.05
C LYS A 306 18.49 -27.06 -0.90
N ASN A 307 18.03 -25.87 -0.51
CA ASN A 307 16.91 -25.19 -1.16
C ASN A 307 17.37 -24.52 -2.46
N LYS A 308 16.58 -24.63 -3.51
CA LYS A 308 16.78 -23.84 -4.73
C LYS A 308 16.53 -22.36 -4.43
N PHE A 309 17.35 -21.48 -4.97
CA PHE A 309 17.09 -20.03 -4.84
C PHE A 309 15.83 -19.63 -5.57
N ILE A 310 15.62 -20.10 -6.78
CA ILE A 310 14.48 -19.76 -7.62
C ILE A 310 13.82 -21.01 -8.21
N ASN A 311 12.48 -20.99 -8.24
CA ASN A 311 11.64 -21.90 -9.01
C ASN A 311 10.85 -21.10 -10.05
N LEU A 312 10.90 -21.53 -11.30
CA LEU A 312 10.16 -20.92 -12.41
C LEU A 312 9.26 -21.97 -13.03
N LYS A 313 7.97 -21.73 -13.07
CA LYS A 313 7.00 -22.62 -13.69
C LYS A 313 6.08 -21.86 -14.64
N GLU A 314 5.94 -22.33 -15.86
CA GLU A 314 5.15 -21.70 -16.93
C GLU A 314 5.60 -20.23 -17.16
N CYS A 315 6.92 -19.98 -17.15
CA CYS A 315 7.51 -18.67 -17.38
C CYS A 315 8.20 -18.59 -18.75
N SER A 316 8.19 -17.40 -19.36
CA SER A 316 8.86 -17.11 -20.64
C SER A 316 9.78 -15.87 -20.52
N ASN A 317 10.71 -15.72 -21.47
CA ASN A 317 11.62 -14.57 -21.55
C ASN A 317 12.41 -14.32 -20.25
N VAL A 318 13.00 -15.38 -19.68
CA VAL A 318 13.78 -15.32 -18.44
C VAL A 318 15.23 -15.00 -18.72
N LYS A 319 15.81 -14.07 -17.95
CA LYS A 319 17.24 -13.72 -18.00
C LYS A 319 17.86 -13.69 -16.60
N TYR A 320 19.12 -14.17 -16.52
CA TYR A 320 19.93 -14.17 -15.31
C TYR A 320 21.18 -13.33 -15.53
N VAL A 321 21.55 -12.45 -14.60
CA VAL A 321 22.73 -11.58 -14.71
C VAL A 321 23.42 -11.43 -13.36
N GLY A 322 24.69 -11.81 -13.25
CA GLY A 322 25.52 -11.55 -12.08
C GLY A 322 25.05 -12.20 -10.78
N ASN A 323 24.32 -13.32 -10.87
CA ASN A 323 23.88 -14.07 -9.70
C ASN A 323 24.97 -15.04 -9.24
N LEU A 324 25.10 -15.22 -7.94
CA LEU A 324 26.00 -16.22 -7.32
C LEU A 324 25.13 -17.28 -6.63
N PHE A 325 24.81 -18.33 -7.38
CA PHE A 325 24.15 -19.51 -6.83
C PHE A 325 25.22 -20.58 -6.61
N CYS A 326 25.29 -21.15 -5.41
CA CYS A 326 26.05 -22.39 -5.20
C CYS A 326 25.28 -23.50 -5.91
N GLU A 327 25.97 -24.19 -6.86
CA GLU A 327 25.49 -25.42 -7.49
C GLU A 327 25.40 -26.57 -6.48
#